data_00c759067fad4e9a4941e6aa9defc27b
#
_entry.id   00c759067fad4e9a4941e6aa9defc27b
#
_cell.length_a   1.000
_cell.length_b   1.000
_cell.length_c   1.000
_cell.angle_alpha   90.00
_cell.angle_beta   90.00
_cell.angle_gamma   90.00
#
_symmetry.space_group_name_H-M   'P 1'
#
loop_
_entity.id
_entity.type
_entity.pdbx_description
1 polymer ?
#
loop_
_entity_poly.entity_id
_entity_poly.type
_entity_poly.pdbx_seq_one_letter_code
_entity_poly.pdbx_strand_id
1 'polypeptide(L)'
;MNIHESAEDYLESILALKERLGLVRSIDIVREKNFSKPSVSVAMKKLRENGYIEMDPDGYITLLPPGEEIARRIYTRHKVLNKFLRHLGVSEENAAADACKIEHDLSDESFRKIWEFAARQGLL
;
A
#
# COMPACT_ATOMS: atom_id res chain seq x y z
N MET A 1 5.76 5.28 17.00
CA MET A 1 4.32 5.06 16.91
C MET A 1 4.05 3.84 16.01
N ASN A 2 3.28 2.91 16.54
CA ASN A 2 2.85 1.79 15.70
C ASN A 2 1.79 2.28 14.74
N ILE A 3 2.01 2.02 13.47
CA ILE A 3 1.06 2.39 12.44
C ILE A 3 0.10 1.22 12.22
N HIS A 4 -1.18 1.52 12.17
CA HIS A 4 -2.21 0.51 11.99
C HIS A 4 -2.31 0.07 10.53
N GLU A 5 -2.86 -1.13 10.32
CA GLU A 5 -3.05 -1.70 9.00
C GLU A 5 -3.79 -0.76 8.05
N SER A 6 -4.83 -0.07 8.53
CA SER A 6 -5.59 0.86 7.69
C SER A 6 -4.72 2.03 7.23
N ALA A 7 -3.85 2.54 8.10
CA ALA A 7 -2.94 3.63 7.73
C ALA A 7 -1.92 3.15 6.70
N GLU A 8 -1.40 1.93 6.84
CA GLU A 8 -0.52 1.32 5.85
C GLU A 8 -1.21 1.19 4.50
N ASP A 9 -2.47 0.75 4.48
CA ASP A 9 -3.27 0.63 3.26
C ASP A 9 -3.44 1.99 2.57
N TYR A 10 -3.72 3.04 3.32
CA TYR A 10 -3.85 4.37 2.75
C TYR A 10 -2.54 4.85 2.14
N LEU A 11 -1.42 4.66 2.84
CA LEU A 11 -0.11 5.06 2.34
C LEU A 11 0.28 4.28 1.09
N GLU A 12 0.01 3.00 1.07
CA GLU A 12 0.23 2.15 -0.11
C GLU A 12 -0.61 2.64 -1.29
N SER A 13 -1.88 2.97 -1.04
CA SER A 13 -2.79 3.47 -2.08
C SER A 13 -2.30 4.77 -2.69
N ILE A 14 -1.78 5.68 -1.86
CA ILE A 14 -1.21 6.94 -2.34
C ILE A 14 -0.04 6.66 -3.28
N LEU A 15 0.86 5.76 -2.90
CA LEU A 15 2.01 5.42 -3.72
C LEU A 15 1.58 4.78 -5.04
N ALA A 16 0.70 3.78 -4.99
CA ALA A 16 0.23 3.08 -6.18
C ALA A 16 -0.51 4.02 -7.14
N LEU A 17 -1.37 4.89 -6.59
CA LEU A 17 -2.11 5.86 -7.39
C LEU A 17 -1.17 6.90 -8.01
N LYS A 18 -0.16 7.33 -7.28
CA LYS A 18 0.81 8.29 -7.79
C LYS A 18 1.59 7.72 -8.98
N GLU A 19 1.97 6.44 -8.92
CA GLU A 19 2.63 5.79 -10.05
C GLU A 19 1.72 5.71 -11.27
N ARG A 20 0.43 5.50 -11.06
CA ARG A 20 -0.54 5.35 -12.16
C ARG A 20 -1.06 6.68 -12.69
N LEU A 21 -1.36 7.64 -11.81
CA LEU A 21 -2.02 8.89 -12.17
C LEU A 21 -1.08 10.10 -12.21
N GLY A 22 0.07 10.04 -11.56
CA GLY A 22 1.01 11.15 -11.43
C GLY A 22 0.70 12.07 -10.26
N LEU A 23 -0.56 12.49 -10.11
CA LEU A 23 -1.02 13.35 -9.01
C LEU A 23 -2.19 12.67 -8.30
N VAL A 24 -2.23 12.79 -6.98
CA VAL A 24 -3.24 12.09 -6.16
C VAL A 24 -3.97 13.07 -5.26
N ARG A 25 -5.29 12.96 -5.23
CA ARG A 25 -6.17 13.66 -4.29
C ARG A 25 -6.97 12.63 -3.49
N SER A 26 -7.61 13.09 -2.42
CA SER A 26 -8.46 12.23 -1.58
C SER A 26 -9.54 11.51 -2.39
N ILE A 27 -10.12 12.17 -3.40
CA ILE A 27 -11.17 11.56 -4.21
C ILE A 27 -10.66 10.32 -4.98
N ASP A 28 -9.40 10.33 -5.37
CA ASP A 28 -8.80 9.19 -6.06
C ASP A 28 -8.74 7.97 -5.13
N ILE A 29 -8.44 8.21 -3.84
CA ILE A 29 -8.42 7.15 -2.83
C ILE A 29 -9.83 6.61 -2.58
N VAL A 30 -10.81 7.50 -2.51
CA VAL A 30 -12.22 7.11 -2.36
C VAL A 30 -12.63 6.13 -3.47
N ARG A 31 -12.27 6.47 -4.72
CA ARG A 31 -12.61 5.65 -5.88
C ARG A 31 -11.88 4.31 -5.88
N GLU A 32 -10.58 4.34 -5.54
CA GLU A 32 -9.74 3.14 -5.57
C GLU A 32 -10.14 2.12 -4.52
N LYS A 33 -10.39 2.57 -3.30
CA LYS A 33 -10.67 1.69 -2.15
C LYS A 33 -12.15 1.49 -1.87
N ASN A 34 -13.02 2.21 -2.57
CA ASN A 34 -14.45 2.19 -2.32
C ASN A 34 -14.78 2.54 -0.87
N PHE A 35 -14.00 3.47 -0.29
CA PHE A 35 -14.23 3.99 1.06
C PHE A 35 -15.11 5.24 1.00
N SER A 36 -15.76 5.58 2.12
CA SER A 36 -16.54 6.80 2.18
C SER A 36 -15.66 8.04 2.18
N LYS A 37 -16.16 9.16 1.64
CA LYS A 37 -15.45 10.44 1.67
C LYS A 37 -15.09 10.88 3.08
N PRO A 38 -16.00 10.81 4.07
CA PRO A 38 -15.65 11.16 5.45
C PRO A 38 -14.53 10.32 6.03
N SER A 39 -14.54 9.01 5.77
CA SER A 39 -13.49 8.11 6.27
C SER A 39 -12.13 8.46 5.69
N VAL A 40 -12.06 8.72 4.39
CA VAL A 40 -10.81 9.12 3.74
C VAL A 40 -10.33 10.48 4.26
N SER A 41 -11.25 11.43 4.43
CA SER A 41 -10.92 12.75 4.96
C SER A 41 -10.29 12.68 6.36
N VAL A 42 -10.90 11.89 7.24
CA VAL A 42 -10.37 11.67 8.60
C VAL A 42 -8.99 11.02 8.55
N ALA A 43 -8.83 9.99 7.71
CA ALA A 43 -7.56 9.29 7.57
C ALA A 43 -6.45 10.21 7.06
N MET A 44 -6.75 11.03 6.04
CA MET A 44 -5.77 11.96 5.49
C MET A 44 -5.36 13.02 6.51
N LYS A 45 -6.31 13.50 7.30
CA LYS A 45 -6.01 14.45 8.38
C LYS A 45 -5.05 13.85 9.40
N LYS A 46 -5.30 12.61 9.83
CA LYS A 46 -4.43 11.92 10.78
C LYS A 46 -3.03 11.70 10.21
N LEU A 47 -2.92 11.30 8.95
CA LEU A 47 -1.63 11.10 8.31
C LEU A 47 -0.84 12.41 8.21
N ARG A 48 -1.52 13.52 7.91
CA ARG A 48 -0.88 14.84 7.89
C ARG A 48 -0.38 15.25 9.28
N GLU A 49 -1.21 15.07 10.29
CA GLU A 49 -0.87 15.44 11.66
C GLU A 49 0.32 14.64 12.20
N ASN A 50 0.49 13.43 11.72
CA ASN A 50 1.59 12.55 12.13
C ASN A 50 2.83 12.64 11.23
N GLY A 51 2.83 13.54 10.25
CA GLY A 51 4.00 13.78 9.43
C GLY A 51 4.27 12.75 8.34
N TYR A 52 3.27 11.97 7.95
CA TYR A 52 3.43 10.97 6.90
C TYR A 52 3.13 11.50 5.51
N ILE A 53 2.26 12.48 5.40
CA ILE A 53 1.89 13.09 4.13
C ILE A 53 1.77 14.61 4.26
N GLU A 54 1.76 15.26 3.12
CA GLU A 54 1.54 16.69 2.99
C GLU A 54 0.45 16.89 1.94
N MET A 55 -0.39 17.91 2.11
CA MET A 55 -1.40 18.28 1.11
C MET A 55 -1.21 19.75 0.74
N ASP A 56 -1.19 20.03 -0.56
CA ASP A 56 -1.10 21.42 -1.02
C ASP A 56 -2.49 22.07 -1.01
N PRO A 57 -2.57 23.40 -1.30
CA PRO A 57 -3.85 24.10 -1.29
C PRO A 57 -4.87 23.54 -2.30
N ASP A 58 -4.41 22.88 -3.35
CA ASP A 58 -5.28 22.25 -4.35
C ASP A 58 -5.69 20.84 -3.98
N GLY A 59 -5.23 20.35 -2.83
CA GLY A 59 -5.59 19.02 -2.33
C GLY A 59 -4.73 17.89 -2.84
N TYR A 60 -3.64 18.17 -3.54
CA TYR A 60 -2.73 17.12 -3.99
C TYR A 60 -1.88 16.60 -2.83
N ILE A 61 -1.77 15.29 -2.76
CA ILE A 61 -1.12 14.57 -1.66
C ILE A 61 0.30 14.19 -2.05
N THR A 62 1.25 14.49 -1.17
CA THR A 62 2.64 14.08 -1.32
C THR A 62 3.04 13.24 -0.12
N LEU A 63 3.69 12.10 -0.37
CA LEU A 63 4.26 11.28 0.69
C LEU A 63 5.52 11.96 1.22
N LEU A 64 5.56 12.17 2.53
CA LEU A 64 6.79 12.61 3.21
C LEU A 64 7.68 11.39 3.45
N PRO A 65 9.00 11.59 3.73
CA PRO A 65 9.90 10.44 3.86
C PRO A 65 9.43 9.31 4.76
N PRO A 66 8.89 9.55 5.99
CA PRO A 66 8.39 8.43 6.81
C PRO A 66 7.22 7.70 6.17
N GLY A 67 6.32 8.43 5.52
CA GLY A 67 5.18 7.83 4.84
C GLY A 67 5.59 7.06 3.61
N GLU A 68 6.54 7.59 2.86
CA GLU A 68 7.06 6.91 1.67
C GLU A 68 7.76 5.60 2.03
N GLU A 69 8.52 5.57 3.11
CA GLU A 69 9.19 4.35 3.56
C GLU A 69 8.17 3.24 3.85
N ILE A 70 7.12 3.57 4.59
CA ILE A 70 6.05 2.62 4.92
C ILE A 70 5.31 2.18 3.66
N ALA A 71 4.94 3.14 2.80
CA ALA A 71 4.22 2.86 1.58
C ALA A 71 5.00 1.90 0.67
N ARG A 72 6.31 2.15 0.49
CA ARG A 72 7.16 1.29 -0.33
C ARG A 72 7.31 -0.10 0.24
N ARG A 73 7.45 -0.22 1.56
CA ARG A 73 7.56 -1.51 2.23
C ARG A 73 6.32 -2.36 1.97
N ILE A 74 5.14 -1.79 2.17
CA ILE A 74 3.88 -2.51 1.99
C ILE A 74 3.62 -2.80 0.51
N TYR A 75 3.87 -1.85 -0.37
CA TYR A 75 3.68 -2.02 -1.80
C TYR A 75 4.59 -3.12 -2.38
N THR A 76 5.84 -3.16 -1.93
CA THR A 76 6.76 -4.23 -2.32
C THR A 76 6.25 -5.59 -1.86
N ARG A 77 5.79 -5.69 -0.61
CA ARG A 77 5.20 -6.91 -0.09
C ARG A 77 4.00 -7.36 -0.92
N HIS A 78 3.14 -6.42 -1.27
CA HIS A 78 1.95 -6.71 -2.08
C HIS A 78 2.36 -7.32 -3.43
N LYS A 79 3.28 -6.71 -4.13
CA LYS A 79 3.72 -7.19 -5.44
C LYS A 79 4.33 -8.58 -5.38
N VAL A 80 5.20 -8.81 -4.40
CA VAL A 80 5.88 -10.10 -4.25
C VAL A 80 4.88 -11.19 -3.87
N LEU A 81 4.01 -10.92 -2.90
CA LEU A 81 3.00 -11.88 -2.45
C LEU A 81 2.02 -12.22 -3.57
N ASN A 82 1.59 -11.23 -4.34
CA ASN A 82 0.70 -11.46 -5.47
C ASN A 82 1.35 -12.41 -6.49
N LYS A 83 2.59 -12.13 -6.87
CA LYS A 83 3.32 -12.97 -7.82
C LYS A 83 3.55 -14.38 -7.28
N PHE A 84 3.87 -14.49 -6.00
CA PHE A 84 4.07 -15.78 -5.34
C PHE A 84 2.80 -16.62 -5.35
N LEU A 85 1.67 -16.03 -4.96
CA LEU A 85 0.39 -16.74 -4.94
C LEU A 85 -0.04 -17.17 -6.33
N ARG A 86 0.14 -16.29 -7.33
CA ARG A 86 -0.17 -16.64 -8.71
C ARG A 86 0.71 -17.77 -9.23
N HIS A 87 1.97 -17.79 -8.84
CA HIS A 87 2.90 -18.87 -9.18
C HIS A 87 2.41 -20.23 -8.63
N LEU A 88 1.79 -20.23 -7.46
CA LEU A 88 1.21 -21.42 -6.85
C LEU A 88 -0.07 -21.88 -7.56
N GLY A 89 -0.62 -21.06 -8.44
CA GLY A 89 -1.85 -21.39 -9.15
C GLY A 89 -3.08 -20.67 -8.62
N VAL A 90 -2.93 -19.74 -7.69
CA VAL A 90 -4.05 -18.95 -7.17
C VAL A 90 -4.51 -18.00 -8.29
N SER A 91 -5.82 -17.83 -8.44
CA SER A 91 -6.40 -16.93 -9.45
C SER A 91 -5.92 -15.48 -9.21
N GLU A 92 -5.89 -14.69 -10.28
CA GLU A 92 -5.48 -13.30 -10.20
C GLU A 92 -6.29 -12.52 -9.16
N GLU A 93 -7.60 -12.72 -9.15
CA GLU A 93 -8.51 -12.04 -8.22
C GLU A 93 -8.21 -12.41 -6.77
N ASN A 94 -8.10 -13.70 -6.48
CA ASN A 94 -7.85 -14.16 -5.12
C ASN A 94 -6.42 -13.84 -4.67
N ALA A 95 -5.46 -13.90 -5.58
CA ALA A 95 -4.08 -13.56 -5.25
C ALA A 95 -3.97 -12.09 -4.82
N ALA A 96 -4.61 -11.18 -5.54
CA ALA A 96 -4.60 -9.76 -5.18
C ALA A 96 -5.30 -9.52 -3.84
N ALA A 97 -6.47 -10.13 -3.64
CA ALA A 97 -7.24 -9.96 -2.41
C ALA A 97 -6.49 -10.50 -1.19
N ASP A 98 -5.91 -11.70 -1.32
CA ASP A 98 -5.18 -12.32 -0.22
C ASP A 98 -3.87 -11.60 0.09
N ALA A 99 -3.15 -11.15 -0.94
CA ALA A 99 -1.95 -10.36 -0.76
C ALA A 99 -2.23 -9.09 0.06
N CYS A 100 -3.34 -8.40 -0.23
CA CYS A 100 -3.76 -7.23 0.54
C CYS A 100 -3.97 -7.52 2.02
N LYS A 101 -4.37 -8.74 2.36
CA LYS A 101 -4.60 -9.12 3.75
C LYS A 101 -3.31 -9.51 4.47
N ILE A 102 -2.51 -10.37 3.85
CA ILE A 102 -1.35 -10.95 4.52
C ILE A 102 -0.13 -10.05 4.56
N GLU A 103 -0.06 -9.05 3.68
CA GLU A 103 1.12 -8.16 3.59
C GLU A 103 1.40 -7.41 4.88
N HIS A 104 0.37 -7.17 5.70
CA HIS A 104 0.51 -6.44 6.95
C HIS A 104 0.89 -7.33 8.14
N ASP A 105 0.65 -8.63 8.02
CA ASP A 105 0.73 -9.56 9.15
C ASP A 105 1.99 -10.42 9.15
N LEU A 106 2.73 -10.44 8.06
CA LEU A 106 3.95 -11.24 7.98
C LEU A 106 5.11 -10.57 8.72
N SER A 107 5.90 -11.39 9.43
CA SER A 107 7.16 -10.92 9.95
C SER A 107 8.11 -10.59 8.78
N ASP A 108 9.12 -9.77 9.06
CA ASP A 108 10.15 -9.46 8.06
C ASP A 108 10.89 -10.72 7.65
N GLU A 109 11.11 -11.64 8.58
CA GLU A 109 11.78 -12.90 8.29
C GLU A 109 10.98 -13.75 7.30
N SER A 110 9.68 -13.94 7.57
CA SER A 110 8.82 -14.72 6.68
C SER A 110 8.73 -14.09 5.30
N PHE A 111 8.56 -12.79 5.24
CA PHE A 111 8.51 -12.11 3.96
C PHE A 111 9.82 -12.23 3.19
N ARG A 112 10.96 -12.07 3.87
CA ARG A 112 12.28 -12.19 3.23
C ARG A 112 12.46 -13.57 2.60
N LYS A 113 12.01 -14.62 3.29
CA LYS A 113 12.13 -16.00 2.76
C LYS A 113 11.25 -16.20 1.53
N ILE A 114 10.05 -15.64 1.54
CA ILE A 114 9.18 -15.66 0.36
C ILE A 114 9.82 -14.89 -0.79
N TRP A 115 10.38 -13.72 -0.50
CA TRP A 115 11.07 -12.90 -1.49
C TRP A 115 12.24 -13.64 -2.13
N GLU A 116 13.07 -14.28 -1.31
CA GLU A 116 14.22 -15.07 -1.79
C GLU A 116 13.77 -16.21 -2.70
N PHE A 117 12.70 -16.91 -2.32
CA PHE A 117 12.12 -17.97 -3.15
C PHE A 117 11.63 -17.40 -4.49
N ALA A 118 10.87 -16.32 -4.45
CA ALA A 118 10.33 -15.68 -5.65
C ALA A 118 11.46 -15.23 -6.59
N ALA A 119 12.52 -14.67 -6.03
CA ALA A 119 13.68 -14.25 -6.81
C ALA A 119 14.36 -15.42 -7.49
N ARG A 120 14.55 -16.55 -6.77
CA ARG A 120 15.14 -17.75 -7.35
C ARG A 120 14.29 -18.36 -8.46
N GLN A 121 12.97 -18.19 -8.39
CA GLN A 121 12.06 -18.67 -9.43
C GLN A 121 11.92 -17.71 -10.61
N GLY A 122 12.60 -16.58 -10.57
CA GLY A 122 12.52 -15.59 -11.65
C GLY A 122 11.21 -14.83 -11.69
N LEU A 123 10.50 -14.73 -10.57
CA LEU A 123 9.21 -14.06 -10.50
C LEU A 123 9.30 -12.55 -10.33
N LEU A 124 10.44 -12.05 -9.91
CA LEU A 124 10.64 -10.61 -9.64
C LEU A 124 11.34 -9.90 -10.78
#